data_a28a27dc30297c372727906c841c4289
#
_entry.id   a28a27dc30297c372727906c841c4289
#
_cell.length_a   1.000
_cell.length_b   1.000
_cell.length_c   1.000
_cell.angle_alpha   90.00
_cell.angle_beta   90.00
_cell.angle_gamma   90.00
#
_symmetry.space_group_name_H-M   'P 1'
#
loop_
_entity.id
_entity.type
_entity.pdbx_description
1 polymer ?
#
loop_
_entity_poly.entity_id
_entity_poly.type
_entity_poly.pdbx_seq_one_letter_code
_entity_poly.pdbx_strand_id
1 'polypeptide(L)'
;MTATTDKTRTAPQPWSRKRPIRSPGTPAIYMQVAEILSEKVKSLQGEYSALPSEGDLSREFGVSRVTIRQALKQLEARGAIYSEQGRGYFTTTSRMQGLSGFHSFTSEVQKLGGIAASALISFATDASLPEAFRKHLKVDGTEAFIALRRVRSIDGRPVAFEDAYLPMAMYPQADRAAFENGSLYARMADGWGIVPAWADAMFEPVAATPEEAQHLQVAPGAPVLAVWRVTATDTDQVCEYVRSIYRGDGFMLHVNRYRL
;
A
#
# COMPACT_ATOMS: atom_id res chain seq x y z
N MET A 1 -38.93 28.88 23.67
CA MET A 1 -38.47 27.66 24.33
C MET A 1 -37.24 27.18 23.57
N THR A 2 -36.07 27.54 24.02
CA THR A 2 -34.77 27.25 23.42
C THR A 2 -34.24 25.95 24.03
N ALA A 3 -34.10 24.92 23.21
CA ALA A 3 -33.51 23.65 23.63
C ALA A 3 -31.97 23.80 23.58
N THR A 4 -31.38 23.83 24.75
CA THR A 4 -29.92 23.79 24.96
C THR A 4 -29.47 22.35 24.80
N THR A 5 -28.77 22.05 23.70
CA THR A 5 -28.14 20.75 23.49
C THR A 5 -26.85 20.70 24.31
N ASP A 6 -26.91 20.00 25.42
CA ASP A 6 -25.75 19.67 26.28
C ASP A 6 -24.85 18.70 25.52
N LYS A 7 -23.74 19.21 24.96
CA LYS A 7 -22.63 18.38 24.46
C LYS A 7 -21.76 18.00 25.64
N THR A 8 -22.07 16.89 26.29
CA THR A 8 -21.15 16.19 27.20
C THR A 8 -19.88 15.82 26.44
N ARG A 9 -18.87 16.65 26.54
CA ARG A 9 -17.51 16.42 26.06
C ARG A 9 -16.88 15.33 26.91
N THR A 10 -17.05 14.06 26.50
CA THR A 10 -16.31 12.94 27.10
C THR A 10 -14.80 13.29 27.04
N ALA A 11 -14.11 13.26 28.17
CA ALA A 11 -12.68 13.52 28.24
C ALA A 11 -11.97 12.52 27.30
N PRO A 12 -11.03 12.99 26.46
CA PRO A 12 -10.34 12.11 25.52
C PRO A 12 -9.61 11.03 26.31
N GLN A 13 -9.88 9.76 25.96
CA GLN A 13 -9.20 8.62 26.56
C GLN A 13 -7.67 8.76 26.31
N PRO A 14 -6.82 8.46 27.31
CA PRO A 14 -5.39 8.57 27.16
C PRO A 14 -4.90 7.69 26.00
N TRP A 15 -4.00 8.23 25.19
CA TRP A 15 -3.41 7.54 24.04
C TRP A 15 -2.56 6.35 24.46
N SER A 16 -2.07 6.34 25.69
CA SER A 16 -1.38 5.19 26.25
C SER A 16 -1.62 5.01 27.74
N ARG A 17 -1.82 3.74 28.14
CA ARG A 17 -1.71 3.31 29.55
C ARG A 17 -0.31 2.82 29.90
N LYS A 18 0.59 2.65 28.91
CA LYS A 18 1.97 2.19 29.08
C LYS A 18 2.92 3.40 29.04
N ARG A 19 3.91 3.44 29.93
CA ARG A 19 4.99 4.45 29.90
C ARG A 19 6.29 3.79 29.44
N PRO A 20 7.15 4.51 28.68
CA PRO A 20 8.45 4.00 28.30
C PRO A 20 9.33 3.79 29.55
N ILE A 21 10.14 2.74 29.53
CA ILE A 21 11.01 2.33 30.64
C ILE A 21 12.45 2.75 30.34
N ARG A 22 13.10 3.40 31.31
CA ARG A 22 14.53 3.73 31.27
C ARG A 22 15.31 2.69 32.06
N SER A 23 15.77 1.61 31.40
CA SER A 23 16.62 0.59 32.04
C SER A 23 17.74 0.18 31.08
N PRO A 24 18.93 -0.22 31.57
CA PRO A 24 19.97 -0.79 30.72
C PRO A 24 19.42 -1.99 29.94
N GLY A 25 19.73 -2.06 28.63
CA GLY A 25 19.28 -3.17 27.76
C GLY A 25 17.89 -2.97 27.14
N THR A 26 17.13 -1.90 27.48
CA THR A 26 15.88 -1.59 26.81
C THR A 26 16.11 -0.77 25.51
N PRO A 27 15.26 -0.92 24.49
CA PRO A 27 15.32 -0.09 23.30
C PRO A 27 15.28 1.41 23.63
N ALA A 28 15.81 2.24 22.74
CA ALA A 28 15.77 3.69 22.91
C ALA A 28 14.34 4.18 23.18
N ILE A 29 14.17 5.20 24.01
CA ILE A 29 12.85 5.66 24.49
C ILE A 29 11.93 6.03 23.33
N TYR A 30 12.45 6.67 22.28
CA TYR A 30 11.64 7.01 21.11
C TYR A 30 11.12 5.77 20.37
N MET A 31 11.86 4.65 20.38
CA MET A 31 11.42 3.37 19.79
C MET A 31 10.27 2.75 20.60
N GLN A 32 10.37 2.78 21.92
CA GLN A 32 9.31 2.31 22.81
C GLN A 32 8.03 3.14 22.64
N VAL A 33 8.16 4.47 22.57
CA VAL A 33 7.04 5.38 22.31
C VAL A 33 6.43 5.09 20.94
N ALA A 34 7.26 4.89 19.91
CA ALA A 34 6.77 4.58 18.58
C ALA A 34 5.97 3.27 18.55
N GLU A 35 6.41 2.23 19.28
CA GLU A 35 5.69 0.97 19.36
C GLU A 35 4.34 1.11 20.07
N ILE A 36 4.31 1.84 21.21
CA ILE A 36 3.06 2.08 21.94
C ILE A 36 2.07 2.89 21.08
N LEU A 37 2.55 3.93 20.39
CA LEU A 37 1.72 4.70 19.48
C LEU A 37 1.25 3.86 18.29
N SER A 38 2.08 2.96 17.76
CA SER A 38 1.72 2.04 16.68
C SER A 38 0.57 1.13 17.06
N GLU A 39 0.59 0.53 18.25
CA GLU A 39 -0.52 -0.28 18.78
C GLU A 39 -1.83 0.53 18.81
N LYS A 40 -1.76 1.78 19.28
CA LYS A 40 -2.93 2.66 19.34
C LYS A 40 -3.44 3.07 17.96
N VAL A 41 -2.55 3.44 17.05
CA VAL A 41 -2.87 3.75 15.65
C VAL A 41 -3.55 2.55 14.98
N LYS A 42 -3.03 1.34 15.17
CA LYS A 42 -3.67 0.10 14.69
C LYS A 42 -5.09 -0.08 15.23
N SER A 43 -5.36 0.27 16.48
CA SER A 43 -6.71 0.17 17.06
C SER A 43 -7.71 1.19 16.48
N LEU A 44 -7.23 2.23 15.81
CA LEU A 44 -8.00 3.26 15.11
C LEU A 44 -8.10 3.00 13.59
N GLN A 45 -7.66 1.83 13.14
CA GLN A 45 -7.67 1.47 11.71
C GLN A 45 -9.08 1.61 11.11
N GLY A 46 -9.14 2.33 9.99
CA GLY A 46 -10.39 2.64 9.29
C GLY A 46 -10.94 4.04 9.53
N GLU A 47 -10.46 4.75 10.55
CA GLU A 47 -10.86 6.12 10.81
C GLU A 47 -9.73 7.11 10.52
N TYR A 48 -10.06 8.18 9.80
CA TYR A 48 -9.21 9.35 9.68
C TYR A 48 -9.23 10.10 11.02
N SER A 49 -8.19 9.95 11.82
CA SER A 49 -8.13 10.54 13.15
C SER A 49 -6.88 11.37 13.35
N ALA A 50 -7.04 12.57 13.87
CA ALA A 50 -5.90 13.40 14.27
C ALA A 50 -5.21 12.80 15.51
N LEU A 51 -3.88 12.73 15.48
CA LEU A 51 -3.10 12.44 16.67
C LEU A 51 -3.05 13.66 17.60
N PRO A 52 -2.86 13.46 18.91
CA PRO A 52 -2.56 14.56 19.82
C PRO A 52 -1.30 15.31 19.39
N SER A 53 -1.21 16.59 19.76
CA SER A 53 -0.03 17.39 19.44
C SER A 53 1.25 16.81 20.07
N GLU A 54 2.42 17.14 19.49
CA GLU A 54 3.72 16.77 20.09
C GLU A 54 3.82 17.18 21.57
N GLY A 55 3.19 18.32 21.94
CA GLY A 55 3.16 18.80 23.31
C GLY A 55 2.29 17.96 24.24
N ASP A 56 1.14 17.50 23.75
CA ASP A 56 0.24 16.62 24.52
C ASP A 56 0.86 15.26 24.73
N LEU A 57 1.41 14.66 23.66
CA LEU A 57 2.14 13.39 23.73
C LEU A 57 3.36 13.49 24.66
N SER A 58 4.11 14.60 24.60
CA SER A 58 5.25 14.83 25.50
C SER A 58 4.83 14.82 26.98
N ARG A 59 3.71 15.46 27.31
CA ARG A 59 3.14 15.44 28.66
C ARG A 59 2.62 14.06 29.08
N GLU A 60 1.94 13.39 28.18
CA GLU A 60 1.34 12.07 28.44
C GLU A 60 2.41 10.99 28.68
N PHE A 61 3.43 10.93 27.83
CA PHE A 61 4.53 9.95 27.95
C PHE A 61 5.62 10.36 28.95
N GLY A 62 5.66 11.61 29.41
CA GLY A 62 6.70 12.13 30.29
C GLY A 62 8.09 12.17 29.64
N VAL A 63 8.16 12.44 28.33
CA VAL A 63 9.40 12.51 27.56
C VAL A 63 9.52 13.84 26.81
N SER A 64 10.72 14.17 26.32
CA SER A 64 10.93 15.42 25.60
C SER A 64 10.16 15.47 24.26
N ARG A 65 9.81 16.67 23.78
CA ARG A 65 9.21 16.85 22.43
C ARG A 65 10.11 16.30 21.32
N VAL A 66 11.43 16.37 21.49
CA VAL A 66 12.39 15.80 20.53
C VAL A 66 12.21 14.28 20.43
N THR A 67 12.05 13.61 21.58
CA THR A 67 11.81 12.16 21.65
C THR A 67 10.48 11.78 20.96
N ILE A 68 9.41 12.57 21.22
CA ILE A 68 8.11 12.38 20.54
C ILE A 68 8.25 12.55 19.03
N ARG A 69 8.93 13.61 18.58
CA ARG A 69 9.14 13.86 17.15
C ARG A 69 9.91 12.73 16.47
N GLN A 70 10.92 12.17 17.15
CA GLN A 70 11.63 10.99 16.64
C GLN A 70 10.71 9.76 16.55
N ALA A 71 9.85 9.53 17.53
CA ALA A 71 8.87 8.45 17.51
C ALA A 71 7.85 8.63 16.38
N LEU A 72 7.30 9.84 16.21
CA LEU A 72 6.36 10.16 15.12
C LEU A 72 7.01 10.02 13.75
N LYS A 73 8.27 10.44 13.55
CA LYS A 73 9.02 10.22 12.32
C LYS A 73 9.19 8.72 12.00
N GLN A 74 9.37 7.87 13.00
CA GLN A 74 9.41 6.41 12.80
C GLN A 74 8.07 5.86 12.32
N LEU A 75 6.95 6.34 12.88
CA LEU A 75 5.61 5.95 12.45
C LEU A 75 5.29 6.48 11.04
N GLU A 76 5.71 7.70 10.74
CA GLU A 76 5.57 8.30 9.41
C GLU A 76 6.40 7.55 8.36
N ALA A 77 7.65 7.19 8.68
CA ALA A 77 8.50 6.37 7.82
C ALA A 77 7.94 4.96 7.56
N ARG A 78 7.16 4.42 8.52
CA ARG A 78 6.42 3.15 8.38
C ARG A 78 5.06 3.33 7.70
N GLY A 79 4.67 4.56 7.31
CA GLY A 79 3.37 4.85 6.72
C GLY A 79 2.17 4.68 7.65
N ALA A 80 2.38 4.53 8.97
CA ALA A 80 1.31 4.37 9.93
C ALA A 80 0.56 5.69 10.22
N ILE A 81 1.26 6.82 10.04
CA ILE A 81 0.73 8.18 10.17
C ILE A 81 1.32 9.05 9.07
N TYR A 82 0.73 10.21 8.83
CA TYR A 82 1.31 11.25 7.98
C TYR A 82 1.19 12.62 8.65
N SER A 83 2.05 13.56 8.25
CA SER A 83 2.06 14.92 8.78
C SER A 83 1.41 15.90 7.80
N GLU A 84 0.59 16.81 8.32
CA GLU A 84 0.10 17.99 7.60
C GLU A 84 0.69 19.25 8.23
N GLN A 85 1.36 20.06 7.43
CA GLN A 85 2.00 21.28 7.94
C GLN A 85 0.96 22.22 8.56
N GLY A 86 1.17 22.60 9.83
CA GLY A 86 0.28 23.47 10.60
C GLY A 86 -0.95 22.75 11.20
N ARG A 87 -1.20 21.50 10.87
CA ARG A 87 -2.36 20.74 11.36
C ARG A 87 -1.99 19.56 12.27
N GLY A 88 -0.76 19.07 12.17
CA GLY A 88 -0.26 17.98 13.01
C GLY A 88 -0.17 16.64 12.28
N TYR A 89 -0.28 15.55 13.04
CA TYR A 89 -0.19 14.18 12.55
C TYR A 89 -1.57 13.53 12.52
N PHE A 90 -1.79 12.66 11.54
CA PHE A 90 -3.05 11.94 11.33
C PHE A 90 -2.79 10.46 11.12
N THR A 91 -3.71 9.62 11.60
CA THR A 91 -3.65 8.19 11.32
C THR A 91 -3.80 7.95 9.83
N THR A 92 -2.98 7.05 9.31
CA THR A 92 -3.23 6.48 8.01
C THR A 92 -4.34 5.45 8.19
N THR A 93 -5.41 5.54 7.42
CA THR A 93 -6.30 4.38 7.29
C THR A 93 -5.45 3.23 6.76
N SER A 94 -5.76 1.96 7.06
CA SER A 94 -5.08 0.76 6.51
C SER A 94 -5.18 0.63 4.99
N ARG A 95 -5.30 1.75 4.30
CA ARG A 95 -5.32 1.85 2.86
C ARG A 95 -3.88 1.95 2.40
N MET A 96 -3.49 1.14 1.46
CA MET A 96 -2.20 1.32 0.78
C MET A 96 -2.09 2.78 0.36
N GLN A 97 -1.22 3.53 1.03
CA GLN A 97 -0.91 4.89 0.60
C GLN A 97 -0.01 4.75 -0.62
N GLY A 98 -0.60 5.14 -1.75
CA GLY A 98 -0.11 5.02 -3.10
C GLY A 98 1.33 5.47 -3.30
N LEU A 99 1.80 5.30 -4.29
CA LEU A 99 2.64 5.70 -5.39
C LEU A 99 3.73 6.75 -5.06
N SER A 100 4.28 6.78 -3.87
CA SER A 100 5.53 7.51 -3.61
C SER A 100 6.78 6.74 -4.08
N GLY A 101 6.60 5.78 -4.98
CA GLY A 101 7.61 4.97 -5.63
C GLY A 101 7.01 3.62 -6.02
N PHE A 102 7.16 3.21 -7.28
CA PHE A 102 6.68 1.93 -7.80
C PHE A 102 7.52 0.77 -7.27
N HIS A 103 7.54 0.62 -5.96
CA HIS A 103 8.16 -0.52 -5.31
C HIS A 103 7.26 -1.75 -5.46
N SER A 104 7.84 -2.92 -5.32
CA SER A 104 7.09 -4.18 -5.27
C SER A 104 5.98 -4.09 -4.21
N PHE A 105 4.76 -4.53 -4.54
CA PHE A 105 3.64 -4.65 -3.59
C PHE A 105 4.09 -5.27 -2.27
N THR A 106 4.85 -6.36 -2.34
CA THR A 106 5.36 -7.07 -1.18
C THR A 106 6.23 -6.17 -0.30
N SER A 107 7.14 -5.40 -0.89
CA SER A 107 8.01 -4.50 -0.13
C SER A 107 7.24 -3.33 0.48
N GLU A 108 6.22 -2.80 -0.20
CA GLU A 108 5.36 -1.75 0.36
C GLU A 108 4.56 -2.25 1.56
N VAL A 109 3.95 -3.43 1.45
CA VAL A 109 3.20 -4.04 2.57
C VAL A 109 4.11 -4.33 3.75
N GLN A 110 5.32 -4.84 3.51
CA GLN A 110 6.32 -5.09 4.56
C GLN A 110 6.77 -3.82 5.28
N LYS A 111 6.99 -2.72 4.54
CA LYS A 111 7.29 -1.40 5.14
C LYS A 111 6.19 -0.93 6.07
N LEU A 112 4.93 -1.24 5.75
CA LEU A 112 3.76 -0.94 6.59
C LEU A 112 3.58 -1.93 7.75
N GLY A 113 4.44 -2.97 7.85
CA GLY A 113 4.39 -3.99 8.89
C GLY A 113 3.31 -5.04 8.68
N GLY A 114 2.73 -5.14 7.48
CA GLY A 114 1.75 -6.14 7.09
C GLY A 114 2.39 -7.38 6.46
N ILE A 115 1.60 -8.43 6.32
CA ILE A 115 1.96 -9.68 5.65
C ILE A 115 1.36 -9.67 4.25
N ALA A 116 2.22 -9.54 3.23
CA ALA A 116 1.80 -9.63 1.84
C ALA A 116 1.68 -11.09 1.40
N ALA A 117 0.59 -11.40 0.70
CA ALA A 117 0.43 -12.68 0.01
C ALA A 117 -0.02 -12.46 -1.44
N SER A 118 0.27 -13.45 -2.28
CA SER A 118 -0.13 -13.46 -3.68
C SER A 118 -0.59 -14.86 -4.06
N ALA A 119 -1.81 -14.98 -4.54
CA ALA A 119 -2.36 -16.24 -5.07
C ALA A 119 -2.42 -16.15 -6.60
N LEU A 120 -1.75 -17.06 -7.29
CA LEU A 120 -1.81 -17.19 -8.74
C LEU A 120 -3.10 -17.91 -9.14
N ILE A 121 -3.99 -17.18 -9.83
CA ILE A 121 -5.28 -17.71 -10.31
C ILE A 121 -5.09 -18.42 -11.65
N SER A 122 -4.42 -17.76 -12.60
CA SER A 122 -4.13 -18.34 -13.90
C SER A 122 -2.74 -17.98 -14.40
N PHE A 123 -2.21 -18.85 -15.25
CA PHE A 123 -0.95 -18.72 -15.96
C PHE A 123 -1.14 -19.22 -17.39
N ALA A 124 -0.68 -18.46 -18.36
CA ALA A 124 -0.65 -18.88 -19.76
C ALA A 124 0.60 -18.33 -20.44
N THR A 125 1.15 -19.09 -21.38
CA THR A 125 2.20 -18.69 -22.31
C THR A 125 1.60 -18.40 -23.69
N ASP A 126 2.37 -17.78 -24.56
CA ASP A 126 1.94 -17.39 -25.92
C ASP A 126 0.64 -16.57 -25.95
N ALA A 127 0.36 -15.85 -24.88
CA ALA A 127 -0.80 -14.98 -24.80
C ALA A 127 -0.61 -13.72 -25.64
N SER A 128 -1.69 -13.23 -26.24
CA SER A 128 -1.73 -11.91 -26.88
C SER A 128 -2.11 -10.85 -25.86
N LEU A 129 -1.51 -9.67 -25.98
CA LEU A 129 -1.90 -8.51 -25.14
C LEU A 129 -3.34 -8.09 -25.50
N PRO A 130 -4.29 -8.07 -24.55
CA PRO A 130 -5.66 -7.69 -24.84
C PRO A 130 -5.78 -6.26 -25.40
N GLU A 131 -6.80 -6.02 -26.22
CA GLU A 131 -7.04 -4.71 -26.84
C GLU A 131 -7.18 -3.60 -25.80
N ALA A 132 -7.79 -3.88 -24.65
CA ALA A 132 -7.90 -2.93 -23.56
C ALA A 132 -6.53 -2.42 -23.09
N PHE A 133 -5.52 -3.30 -22.98
CA PHE A 133 -4.15 -2.91 -22.62
C PHE A 133 -3.53 -2.04 -23.71
N ARG A 134 -3.63 -2.47 -25.00
CA ARG A 134 -3.08 -1.69 -26.12
C ARG A 134 -3.67 -0.28 -26.18
N LYS A 135 -4.98 -0.17 -25.99
CA LYS A 135 -5.70 1.11 -26.01
C LYS A 135 -5.31 2.02 -24.85
N HIS A 136 -5.31 1.52 -23.61
CA HIS A 136 -5.02 2.32 -22.43
C HIS A 136 -3.54 2.69 -22.33
N LEU A 137 -2.65 1.75 -22.64
CA LEU A 137 -1.21 1.96 -22.51
C LEU A 137 -0.56 2.49 -23.79
N LYS A 138 -1.34 2.63 -24.89
CA LYS A 138 -0.90 3.14 -26.21
C LYS A 138 0.29 2.35 -26.77
N VAL A 139 0.23 1.03 -26.68
CA VAL A 139 1.28 0.11 -27.13
C VAL A 139 0.78 -0.82 -28.21
N ASP A 140 1.67 -1.25 -29.12
CA ASP A 140 1.29 -2.16 -30.21
C ASP A 140 1.12 -3.60 -29.70
N GLY A 141 2.00 -4.08 -28.84
CA GLY A 141 1.90 -5.37 -28.14
C GLY A 141 1.65 -6.55 -29.07
N THR A 142 2.44 -6.66 -30.13
CA THR A 142 2.31 -7.73 -31.15
C THR A 142 3.10 -8.99 -30.80
N GLU A 143 4.02 -8.90 -29.83
CA GLU A 143 4.80 -10.02 -29.32
C GLU A 143 3.96 -10.98 -28.47
N ALA A 144 4.51 -12.18 -28.22
CA ALA A 144 3.94 -13.15 -27.31
C ALA A 144 4.23 -12.79 -25.84
N PHE A 145 3.27 -13.04 -24.98
CA PHE A 145 3.34 -12.73 -23.54
C PHE A 145 3.12 -13.97 -22.68
N ILE A 146 3.69 -13.92 -21.48
CA ILE A 146 3.24 -14.70 -20.35
C ILE A 146 2.14 -13.92 -19.66
N ALA A 147 0.94 -14.47 -19.59
CA ALA A 147 -0.20 -13.87 -18.89
C ALA A 147 -0.34 -14.46 -17.50
N LEU A 148 -0.37 -13.60 -16.49
CA LEU A 148 -0.54 -13.95 -15.09
C LEU A 148 -1.79 -13.25 -14.54
N ARG A 149 -2.64 -14.00 -13.86
CA ARG A 149 -3.76 -13.43 -13.09
C ARG A 149 -3.56 -13.77 -11.63
N ARG A 150 -3.60 -12.76 -10.75
CA ARG A 150 -3.27 -12.93 -9.34
C ARG A 150 -4.23 -12.16 -8.43
N VAL A 151 -4.49 -12.72 -7.25
CA VAL A 151 -5.09 -11.99 -6.13
C VAL A 151 -3.99 -11.62 -5.14
N ARG A 152 -3.92 -10.35 -4.78
CA ARG A 152 -2.97 -9.83 -3.79
C ARG A 152 -3.72 -9.60 -2.48
N SER A 153 -3.13 -10.03 -1.38
CA SER A 153 -3.73 -9.92 -0.06
C SER A 153 -2.77 -9.27 0.94
N ILE A 154 -3.34 -8.57 1.92
CA ILE A 154 -2.63 -8.06 3.10
C ILE A 154 -3.30 -8.66 4.31
N ASP A 155 -2.52 -9.31 5.19
CA ASP A 155 -3.00 -9.96 6.41
C ASP A 155 -4.20 -10.91 6.14
N GLY A 156 -4.13 -11.63 5.02
CA GLY A 156 -5.17 -12.57 4.57
C GLY A 156 -6.39 -11.94 3.87
N ARG A 157 -6.52 -10.62 3.83
CA ARG A 157 -7.61 -9.92 3.16
C ARG A 157 -7.23 -9.57 1.71
N PRO A 158 -8.02 -9.94 0.69
CA PRO A 158 -7.80 -9.50 -0.68
C PRO A 158 -7.84 -7.97 -0.80
N VAL A 159 -6.87 -7.39 -1.47
CA VAL A 159 -6.77 -5.93 -1.67
C VAL A 159 -6.65 -5.53 -3.13
N ALA A 160 -6.08 -6.42 -3.98
CA ALA A 160 -5.99 -6.18 -5.41
C ALA A 160 -6.18 -7.46 -6.22
N PHE A 161 -6.72 -7.30 -7.42
CA PHE A 161 -6.83 -8.32 -8.46
C PHE A 161 -6.04 -7.82 -9.66
N GLU A 162 -5.07 -8.61 -10.14
CA GLU A 162 -4.09 -8.19 -11.15
C GLU A 162 -4.12 -9.09 -12.37
N ASP A 163 -4.15 -8.48 -13.55
CA ASP A 163 -3.80 -9.07 -14.82
C ASP A 163 -2.46 -8.51 -15.29
N ALA A 164 -1.42 -9.33 -15.34
CA ALA A 164 -0.07 -8.95 -15.77
C ALA A 164 0.34 -9.70 -17.02
N TYR A 165 1.00 -8.99 -17.93
CA TYR A 165 1.51 -9.50 -19.18
C TYR A 165 3.01 -9.22 -19.27
N LEU A 166 3.83 -10.27 -19.33
CA LEU A 166 5.28 -10.19 -19.38
C LEU A 166 5.74 -10.55 -20.79
N PRO A 167 6.54 -9.72 -21.50
CA PRO A 167 7.07 -10.05 -22.81
C PRO A 167 7.82 -11.39 -22.75
N MET A 168 7.31 -12.43 -23.40
CA MET A 168 7.78 -13.82 -23.19
C MET A 168 9.27 -13.99 -23.52
N ALA A 169 9.79 -13.23 -24.47
CA ALA A 169 11.20 -13.28 -24.85
C ALA A 169 12.17 -12.90 -23.71
N MET A 170 11.71 -12.12 -22.72
CA MET A 170 12.51 -11.73 -21.56
C MET A 170 12.57 -12.80 -20.47
N TYR A 171 11.67 -13.78 -20.50
CA TYR A 171 11.48 -14.80 -19.46
C TYR A 171 11.63 -16.23 -20.01
N PRO A 172 12.81 -16.59 -20.56
CA PRO A 172 13.01 -17.91 -21.13
C PRO A 172 12.80 -19.00 -20.07
N GLN A 173 12.14 -20.10 -20.49
CA GLN A 173 11.82 -21.25 -19.63
C GLN A 173 10.95 -20.94 -18.40
N ALA A 174 10.29 -19.79 -18.37
CA ALA A 174 9.36 -19.46 -17.31
C ALA A 174 8.17 -20.42 -17.33
N ASP A 175 7.88 -20.99 -16.17
CA ASP A 175 6.76 -21.88 -15.95
C ASP A 175 5.83 -21.35 -14.84
N ARG A 176 4.71 -22.03 -14.62
CA ARG A 176 3.74 -21.67 -13.60
C ARG A 176 4.39 -21.62 -12.20
N ALA A 177 5.24 -22.58 -11.86
CA ALA A 177 5.86 -22.69 -10.54
C ALA A 177 6.73 -21.47 -10.19
N ALA A 178 7.32 -20.84 -11.22
CA ALA A 178 8.10 -19.62 -11.06
C ALA A 178 7.30 -18.44 -10.50
N PHE A 179 5.97 -18.42 -10.65
CA PHE A 179 5.11 -17.29 -10.29
C PHE A 179 4.07 -17.59 -9.20
N GLU A 180 4.04 -18.80 -8.67
CA GLU A 180 3.00 -19.23 -7.72
C GLU A 180 3.03 -18.45 -6.40
N ASN A 181 4.21 -18.08 -5.93
CA ASN A 181 4.35 -17.46 -4.60
C ASN A 181 5.34 -16.28 -4.61
N GLY A 182 5.12 -15.35 -3.69
CA GLY A 182 6.08 -14.29 -3.39
C GLY A 182 5.95 -13.04 -4.27
N SER A 183 7.04 -12.29 -4.31
CA SER A 183 7.15 -11.05 -5.05
C SER A 183 7.51 -11.32 -6.51
N LEU A 184 6.69 -10.84 -7.45
CA LEU A 184 6.99 -10.91 -8.87
C LEU A 184 8.32 -10.23 -9.20
N TYR A 185 8.57 -9.04 -8.66
CA TYR A 185 9.79 -8.30 -8.95
C TYR A 185 11.05 -8.96 -8.38
N ALA A 186 10.96 -9.56 -7.18
CA ALA A 186 12.06 -10.39 -6.67
C ALA A 186 12.32 -11.58 -7.60
N ARG A 187 11.25 -12.22 -8.08
CA ARG A 187 11.37 -13.35 -9.00
C ARG A 187 11.96 -12.96 -10.36
N MET A 188 11.57 -11.79 -10.89
CA MET A 188 12.18 -11.23 -12.12
C MET A 188 13.69 -11.04 -11.94
N ALA A 189 14.11 -10.45 -10.81
CA ALA A 189 15.51 -10.21 -10.52
C ALA A 189 16.30 -11.52 -10.33
N ASP A 190 15.80 -12.44 -9.50
CA ASP A 190 16.48 -13.67 -9.13
C ASP A 190 16.52 -14.70 -10.28
N GLY A 191 15.41 -14.79 -11.06
CA GLY A 191 15.26 -15.78 -12.11
C GLY A 191 15.85 -15.36 -13.45
N TRP A 192 15.79 -14.08 -13.78
CA TRP A 192 16.15 -13.59 -15.13
C TRP A 192 17.04 -12.33 -15.11
N GLY A 193 17.46 -11.84 -13.95
CA GLY A 193 18.26 -10.63 -13.83
C GLY A 193 17.50 -9.36 -14.24
N ILE A 194 16.17 -9.41 -14.33
CA ILE A 194 15.33 -8.29 -14.74
C ILE A 194 14.98 -7.46 -13.51
N VAL A 195 15.50 -6.24 -13.44
CA VAL A 195 15.26 -5.30 -12.34
C VAL A 195 14.38 -4.16 -12.85
N PRO A 196 13.10 -4.08 -12.43
CA PRO A 196 12.23 -2.95 -12.74
C PRO A 196 12.80 -1.64 -12.18
N ALA A 197 12.90 -0.61 -13.02
CA ALA A 197 13.48 0.68 -12.66
C ALA A 197 12.51 1.86 -12.87
N TRP A 198 11.69 1.81 -13.93
CA TRP A 198 10.75 2.87 -14.30
C TRP A 198 9.34 2.32 -14.44
N ALA A 199 8.36 3.14 -14.18
CA ALA A 199 6.97 2.79 -14.44
C ALA A 199 6.14 4.03 -14.78
N ASP A 200 5.31 3.90 -15.84
CA ASP A 200 4.23 4.82 -16.14
C ASP A 200 2.90 4.21 -15.68
N ALA A 201 2.06 4.99 -15.02
CA ALA A 201 0.79 4.51 -14.52
C ALA A 201 -0.36 5.49 -14.74
N MET A 202 -1.52 4.95 -15.08
CA MET A 202 -2.79 5.67 -15.15
C MET A 202 -3.76 5.12 -14.12
N PHE A 203 -4.57 6.00 -13.54
CA PHE A 203 -5.54 5.69 -12.48
C PHE A 203 -6.93 6.04 -12.96
N GLU A 204 -7.85 5.08 -12.82
CA GLU A 204 -9.23 5.23 -13.25
C GLU A 204 -10.19 4.67 -12.20
N PRO A 205 -11.12 5.47 -11.65
CA PRO A 205 -12.19 4.96 -10.82
C PRO A 205 -13.19 4.20 -11.70
N VAL A 206 -13.46 2.94 -11.36
CA VAL A 206 -14.39 2.08 -12.11
C VAL A 206 -15.29 1.30 -11.16
N ALA A 207 -16.37 0.73 -11.71
CA ALA A 207 -17.20 -0.24 -11.00
C ALA A 207 -16.60 -1.65 -11.15
N ALA A 208 -16.52 -2.41 -10.06
CA ALA A 208 -16.04 -3.79 -10.11
C ALA A 208 -16.94 -4.67 -10.97
N THR A 209 -16.35 -5.42 -11.88
CA THR A 209 -17.05 -6.49 -12.60
C THR A 209 -17.43 -7.62 -11.64
N PRO A 210 -18.38 -8.51 -11.98
CA PRO A 210 -18.72 -9.65 -11.13
C PRO A 210 -17.53 -10.54 -10.77
N GLU A 211 -16.60 -10.77 -11.70
CA GLU A 211 -15.38 -11.55 -11.47
C GLU A 211 -14.42 -10.85 -10.49
N GLU A 212 -14.13 -9.58 -10.73
CA GLU A 212 -13.29 -8.76 -9.85
C GLU A 212 -13.89 -8.67 -8.44
N ALA A 213 -15.21 -8.47 -8.36
CA ALA A 213 -15.93 -8.40 -7.09
C ALA A 213 -15.82 -9.71 -6.29
N GLN A 214 -15.94 -10.85 -6.94
CA GLN A 214 -15.77 -12.16 -6.33
C GLN A 214 -14.37 -12.32 -5.75
N HIS A 215 -13.32 -12.05 -6.52
CA HIS A 215 -11.93 -12.20 -6.09
C HIS A 215 -11.55 -11.19 -5.00
N LEU A 216 -12.08 -9.98 -5.06
CA LEU A 216 -11.85 -8.91 -4.09
C LEU A 216 -12.75 -8.99 -2.87
N GLN A 217 -13.74 -9.90 -2.84
CA GLN A 217 -14.73 -10.02 -1.76
C GLN A 217 -15.46 -8.69 -1.50
N VAL A 218 -15.92 -8.05 -2.56
CA VAL A 218 -16.75 -6.83 -2.54
C VAL A 218 -18.07 -7.09 -3.28
N ALA A 219 -19.03 -6.18 -3.18
CA ALA A 219 -20.27 -6.28 -3.95
C ALA A 219 -19.98 -6.04 -5.47
N PRO A 220 -20.67 -6.74 -6.39
CA PRO A 220 -20.64 -6.39 -7.80
C PRO A 220 -21.02 -4.91 -8.00
N GLY A 221 -20.28 -4.20 -8.85
CA GLY A 221 -20.46 -2.76 -9.05
C GLY A 221 -19.89 -1.87 -7.94
N ALA A 222 -19.26 -2.44 -6.90
CA ALA A 222 -18.57 -1.63 -5.89
C ALA A 222 -17.52 -0.73 -6.54
N PRO A 223 -17.30 0.49 -6.01
CA PRO A 223 -16.25 1.38 -6.51
C PRO A 223 -14.87 0.78 -6.23
N VAL A 224 -14.06 0.70 -7.28
CA VAL A 224 -12.69 0.20 -7.24
C VAL A 224 -11.78 1.14 -8.04
N LEU A 225 -10.48 1.07 -7.82
CA LEU A 225 -9.49 1.83 -8.56
C LEU A 225 -8.75 0.91 -9.52
N ALA A 226 -8.91 1.13 -10.82
CA ALA A 226 -8.10 0.51 -11.83
C ALA A 226 -6.79 1.27 -11.99
N VAL A 227 -5.68 0.54 -11.97
CA VAL A 227 -4.34 1.06 -12.21
C VAL A 227 -3.75 0.32 -13.40
N TRP A 228 -3.55 1.03 -14.49
CA TRP A 228 -2.87 0.56 -15.68
C TRP A 228 -1.42 0.99 -15.63
N ARG A 229 -0.49 0.07 -15.78
CA ARG A 229 0.93 0.37 -15.64
C ARG A 229 1.76 -0.35 -16.68
N VAL A 230 2.76 0.37 -17.22
CA VAL A 230 3.89 -0.16 -17.96
C VAL A 230 5.11 -0.07 -17.07
N THR A 231 5.87 -1.15 -16.96
CA THR A 231 7.09 -1.20 -16.15
C THR A 231 8.28 -1.52 -17.05
N ALA A 232 9.37 -0.78 -16.91
CA ALA A 232 10.58 -0.96 -17.70
C ALA A 232 11.83 -1.06 -16.81
N THR A 233 12.89 -1.63 -17.37
CA THR A 233 14.24 -1.67 -16.78
C THR A 233 14.92 -0.30 -16.87
N ASP A 234 16.11 -0.16 -16.31
CA ASP A 234 16.98 1.01 -16.42
C ASP A 234 17.47 1.29 -17.85
N THR A 235 17.35 0.31 -18.76
CA THR A 235 17.65 0.44 -20.19
C THR A 235 16.39 0.68 -21.03
N ASP A 236 15.28 1.11 -20.41
CA ASP A 236 13.97 1.36 -21.04
C ASP A 236 13.32 0.15 -21.71
N GLN A 237 13.79 -1.07 -21.41
CA GLN A 237 13.18 -2.28 -21.92
C GLN A 237 11.94 -2.62 -21.09
N VAL A 238 10.76 -2.64 -21.73
CA VAL A 238 9.50 -2.96 -21.06
C VAL A 238 9.51 -4.41 -20.59
N CYS A 239 9.32 -4.61 -19.29
CA CYS A 239 9.33 -5.93 -18.65
C CYS A 239 7.95 -6.37 -18.12
N GLU A 240 6.98 -5.47 -17.99
CA GLU A 240 5.63 -5.80 -17.52
C GLU A 240 4.60 -4.79 -18.03
N TYR A 241 3.45 -5.30 -18.47
CA TYR A 241 2.19 -4.56 -18.60
C TYR A 241 1.23 -5.11 -17.56
N VAL A 242 0.62 -4.27 -16.75
CA VAL A 242 -0.29 -4.75 -15.71
C VAL A 242 -1.51 -3.85 -15.56
N ARG A 243 -2.66 -4.48 -15.33
CA ARG A 243 -3.88 -3.85 -14.83
C ARG A 243 -4.15 -4.40 -13.44
N SER A 244 -4.14 -3.53 -12.44
CA SER A 244 -4.45 -3.87 -11.06
C SER A 244 -5.75 -3.21 -10.66
N ILE A 245 -6.69 -3.97 -10.11
CA ILE A 245 -7.95 -3.49 -9.57
C ILE A 245 -7.85 -3.50 -8.05
N TYR A 246 -7.78 -2.32 -7.44
CA TYR A 246 -7.71 -2.15 -6.00
C TYR A 246 -9.08 -1.89 -5.40
N ARG A 247 -9.36 -2.49 -4.26
CA ARG A 247 -10.57 -2.19 -3.48
C ARG A 247 -10.59 -0.71 -3.11
N GLY A 248 -11.76 -0.04 -3.31
CA GLY A 248 -11.94 1.37 -2.98
C GLY A 248 -11.85 1.67 -1.48
N ASP A 249 -12.17 0.69 -0.62
CA ASP A 249 -12.04 0.79 0.84
C ASP A 249 -10.64 0.43 1.36
N GLY A 250 -9.76 -0.10 0.49
CA GLY A 250 -8.40 -0.54 0.83
C GLY A 250 -7.28 0.28 0.20
N PHE A 251 -7.60 1.26 -0.66
CA PHE A 251 -6.61 2.05 -1.38
C PHE A 251 -6.87 3.55 -1.27
N MET A 252 -5.83 4.34 -1.04
CA MET A 252 -5.88 5.80 -1.06
C MET A 252 -4.72 6.34 -1.89
N LEU A 253 -5.03 7.15 -2.90
CA LEU A 253 -4.01 7.90 -3.63
C LEU A 253 -3.69 9.18 -2.85
N HIS A 254 -2.47 9.29 -2.30
CA HIS A 254 -1.96 10.49 -1.69
C HIS A 254 -0.92 11.14 -2.60
N VAL A 255 -1.24 12.32 -3.10
CA VAL A 255 -0.30 13.14 -3.89
C VAL A 255 0.38 14.11 -2.95
N ASN A 256 1.70 14.01 -2.82
CA ASN A 256 2.49 14.91 -1.98
C ASN A 256 2.37 16.36 -2.47
N ARG A 257 2.66 17.29 -1.57
CA ARG A 257 2.63 18.72 -1.85
C ARG A 257 3.50 19.05 -3.07
N TYR A 258 2.90 19.63 -4.11
CA TYR A 258 3.60 20.17 -5.27
C TYR A 258 3.33 21.68 -5.39
N ARG A 259 4.26 22.39 -6.02
CA ARG A 259 4.13 23.82 -6.24
C ARG A 259 3.23 24.05 -7.48
N LEU A 260 2.19 24.86 -7.31
CA LEU A 260 1.33 25.33 -8.41
C LEU A 260 2.00 26.47 -9.15
#